data_5b8253966b67354ed138497675fe9f36
#
_entry.id   5b8253966b67354ed138497675fe9f36
#
_cell.length_a   1.000
_cell.length_b   1.000
_cell.length_c   1.000
_cell.angle_alpha   90.00
_cell.angle_beta   90.00
_cell.angle_gamma   90.00
#
_symmetry.space_group_name_H-M   'P 1'
#
loop_
_entity.id
_entity.type
_entity.pdbx_description
1 polymer ?
#
loop_
_entity_poly.entity_id
_entity_poly.type
_entity_poly.pdbx_seq_one_letter_code
_entity_poly.pdbx_strand_id
1 'polypeptide(L)'
;MFTIIKNANVFTPAPVGKKDILICGETIAAIEDSLDGIRLPGEVQVIDVEGATVTPGFFDQHVHLTGGGGEGGFATRVPPVMPSQLLRAGITTVCGVMGTEGTTKFPEELYAKVMGLRQEGLTAYMHTGSYQFPSPTITGNPRKDIICIEPVLGVKIALADHRCSFPNDDEMLKLVADVRMGGMLSGKKGVLHVHLGDYGGAYEQFERIIARGLPRHHFSPTHTGREPKLFEQAIEFAKKGGVIDITSGGGNYYPFVECVERTLKAGVDRSRITMSSDGNGSMPKFENGIMVAIVAAPVNANHQMLKEMVAAGIDFETALMMTTSNVADSLGVKEARLVVGMKANLCVLTESLDIDTVIARGTTWVKGGKSVKLANFEA
;
A
#
# COMPACT_ATOMS: atom_id res chain seq x y z
N MET A 1 5.08 -28.10 5.45
CA MET A 1 5.31 -28.14 4.01
C MET A 1 6.53 -27.29 3.71
N PHE A 2 7.42 -27.77 2.86
CA PHE A 2 8.59 -27.02 2.40
C PHE A 2 8.42 -26.67 0.92
N THR A 3 8.82 -25.46 0.53
CA THR A 3 8.90 -25.07 -0.87
C THR A 3 10.27 -24.50 -1.15
N ILE A 4 10.92 -24.97 -2.22
CA ILE A 4 12.18 -24.41 -2.71
C ILE A 4 11.91 -23.71 -4.03
N ILE A 5 12.25 -22.43 -4.10
CA ILE A 5 12.28 -21.68 -5.34
C ILE A 5 13.72 -21.69 -5.82
N LYS A 6 13.96 -22.30 -6.98
CA LYS A 6 15.29 -22.47 -7.55
C LYS A 6 15.59 -21.49 -8.67
N ASN A 7 16.88 -21.19 -8.82
CA ASN A 7 17.40 -20.38 -9.92
C ASN A 7 16.76 -18.97 -10.01
N ALA A 8 16.41 -18.35 -8.88
CA ALA A 8 15.76 -17.04 -8.84
C ALA A 8 16.78 -15.90 -9.00
N ASN A 9 16.51 -14.91 -9.84
CA ASN A 9 17.19 -13.61 -9.82
C ASN A 9 16.51 -12.73 -8.76
N VAL A 10 17.08 -12.67 -7.56
CA VAL A 10 16.44 -12.16 -6.35
C VAL A 10 16.67 -10.66 -6.15
N PHE A 11 15.57 -9.96 -5.87
CA PHE A 11 15.55 -8.57 -5.40
C PHE A 11 14.88 -8.48 -4.03
N THR A 12 15.43 -7.64 -3.09
CA THR A 12 14.97 -7.61 -1.67
C THR A 12 14.42 -6.27 -1.12
N PRO A 13 14.31 -5.11 -1.77
CA PRO A 13 14.25 -4.75 -3.19
C PRO A 13 15.61 -4.55 -3.90
N ALA A 14 16.70 -4.38 -3.14
CA ALA A 14 18.03 -4.31 -3.75
C ALA A 14 18.37 -5.65 -4.45
N PRO A 15 19.12 -5.62 -5.57
CA PRO A 15 19.52 -6.84 -6.27
C PRO A 15 20.47 -7.69 -5.42
N VAL A 16 20.14 -8.98 -5.26
CA VAL A 16 20.95 -9.96 -4.53
C VAL A 16 21.63 -10.94 -5.50
N GLY A 17 21.15 -11.00 -6.73
CA GLY A 17 21.62 -11.92 -7.75
C GLY A 17 20.95 -13.28 -7.72
N LYS A 18 21.58 -14.28 -8.36
CA LYS A 18 21.01 -15.63 -8.49
C LYS A 18 21.06 -16.36 -7.16
N LYS A 19 19.91 -16.82 -6.66
CA LYS A 19 19.73 -17.52 -5.39
C LYS A 19 18.64 -18.58 -5.47
N ASP A 20 18.71 -19.54 -4.53
CA ASP A 20 17.60 -20.41 -4.18
C ASP A 20 16.96 -19.91 -2.88
N ILE A 21 15.63 -20.03 -2.77
CA ILE A 21 14.86 -19.59 -1.59
C ILE A 21 14.16 -20.80 -0.97
N LEU A 22 14.42 -21.08 0.31
CA LEU A 22 13.68 -22.06 1.08
C LEU A 22 12.56 -21.40 1.85
N ILE A 23 11.35 -21.90 1.66
CA ILE A 23 10.15 -21.53 2.42
C ILE A 23 9.77 -22.70 3.32
N CYS A 24 9.58 -22.42 4.62
CA CYS A 24 9.08 -23.36 5.60
C CYS A 24 7.74 -22.85 6.16
N GLY A 25 6.65 -23.52 5.80
CA GLY A 25 5.31 -23.03 6.10
C GLY A 25 5.07 -21.63 5.52
N GLU A 26 4.88 -20.63 6.37
CA GLU A 26 4.63 -19.25 5.95
C GLU A 26 5.90 -18.37 5.91
N THR A 27 7.08 -18.91 6.22
CA THR A 27 8.29 -18.11 6.49
C THR A 27 9.42 -18.45 5.52
N ILE A 28 10.18 -17.45 5.11
CA ILE A 28 11.45 -17.61 4.39
C ILE A 28 12.48 -18.17 5.38
N ALA A 29 12.91 -19.42 5.16
CA ALA A 29 13.84 -20.10 6.05
C ALA A 29 15.31 -19.92 5.64
N ALA A 30 15.60 -19.79 4.33
CA ALA A 30 16.94 -19.53 3.81
C ALA A 30 16.88 -18.83 2.45
N ILE A 31 17.93 -18.09 2.10
CA ILE A 31 18.22 -17.55 0.78
C ILE A 31 19.71 -17.80 0.53
N GLU A 32 20.03 -18.74 -0.36
CA GLU A 32 21.39 -19.26 -0.55
C GLU A 32 21.77 -19.28 -2.04
N ASP A 33 23.05 -19.40 -2.33
CA ASP A 33 23.55 -19.54 -3.71
C ASP A 33 23.02 -20.81 -4.39
N SER A 34 22.89 -21.90 -3.63
CA SER A 34 22.26 -23.16 -4.03
C SER A 34 21.75 -23.90 -2.80
N LEU A 35 20.61 -24.54 -2.96
CA LEU A 35 20.02 -25.48 -2.00
C LEU A 35 20.11 -26.95 -2.50
N ASP A 36 20.94 -27.21 -3.49
CA ASP A 36 21.14 -28.57 -4.00
C ASP A 36 21.66 -29.51 -2.90
N GLY A 37 21.05 -30.68 -2.81
CA GLY A 37 21.43 -31.69 -1.81
C GLY A 37 20.91 -31.43 -0.39
N ILE A 38 20.15 -30.36 -0.14
CA ILE A 38 19.51 -30.16 1.16
C ILE A 38 18.57 -31.32 1.49
N ARG A 39 18.65 -31.80 2.73
CA ARG A 39 17.76 -32.86 3.22
C ARG A 39 16.73 -32.24 4.16
N LEU A 40 15.47 -32.28 3.75
CA LEU A 40 14.35 -31.77 4.52
C LEU A 40 13.42 -32.92 4.91
N PRO A 41 12.80 -32.86 6.10
CA PRO A 41 11.83 -33.87 6.52
C PRO A 41 10.51 -33.72 5.78
N GLY A 42 10.03 -34.76 5.11
CA GLY A 42 8.73 -34.80 4.44
C GLY A 42 8.75 -34.30 2.98
N GLU A 43 7.59 -33.93 2.48
CA GLU A 43 7.41 -33.48 1.10
C GLU A 43 7.99 -32.09 0.88
N VAL A 44 8.68 -31.92 -0.23
CA VAL A 44 9.28 -30.67 -0.69
C VAL A 44 8.74 -30.33 -2.08
N GLN A 45 8.06 -29.22 -2.19
CA GLN A 45 7.71 -28.65 -3.48
C GLN A 45 8.90 -27.89 -4.05
N VAL A 46 9.29 -28.20 -5.28
CA VAL A 46 10.34 -27.46 -6.00
C VAL A 46 9.69 -26.66 -7.13
N ILE A 47 9.98 -25.37 -7.18
CA ILE A 47 9.57 -24.45 -8.24
C ILE A 47 10.84 -23.88 -8.85
N ASP A 48 11.25 -24.38 -10.01
CA ASP A 48 12.36 -23.79 -10.78
C ASP A 48 11.81 -22.61 -11.59
N VAL A 49 12.37 -21.43 -11.35
CA VAL A 49 11.95 -20.19 -12.03
C VAL A 49 12.91 -19.80 -13.16
N GLU A 50 13.89 -20.65 -13.50
CA GLU A 50 14.73 -20.56 -14.70
C GLU A 50 15.43 -19.20 -14.89
N GLY A 51 15.77 -18.52 -13.81
CA GLY A 51 16.41 -17.20 -13.82
C GLY A 51 15.44 -16.03 -13.81
N ALA A 52 14.14 -16.27 -13.71
CA ALA A 52 13.15 -15.21 -13.60
C ALA A 52 13.38 -14.31 -12.36
N THR A 53 12.94 -13.08 -12.48
CA THR A 53 13.05 -12.09 -11.40
C THR A 53 12.09 -12.44 -10.26
N VAL A 54 12.63 -12.58 -9.04
CA VAL A 54 11.85 -12.80 -7.82
C VAL A 54 11.97 -11.60 -6.90
N THR A 55 10.81 -11.03 -6.55
CA THR A 55 10.71 -9.81 -5.74
C THR A 55 9.89 -10.05 -4.48
N PRO A 56 9.97 -9.19 -3.45
CA PRO A 56 8.90 -9.13 -2.45
C PRO A 56 7.55 -8.98 -3.14
N GLY A 57 6.52 -9.58 -2.58
CA GLY A 57 5.16 -9.28 -2.99
C GLY A 57 4.84 -7.81 -2.71
N PHE A 58 4.04 -7.20 -3.56
CA PHE A 58 3.75 -5.77 -3.47
C PHE A 58 2.94 -5.44 -2.22
N PHE A 59 3.19 -4.24 -1.71
CA PHE A 59 2.46 -3.65 -0.61
C PHE A 59 1.73 -2.38 -1.08
N ASP A 60 0.41 -2.42 -1.08
CA ASP A 60 -0.41 -1.26 -1.36
C ASP A 60 -0.95 -0.65 -0.06
N GLN A 61 -0.57 0.59 0.22
CA GLN A 61 -0.94 1.27 1.47
C GLN A 61 -2.31 1.95 1.44
N HIS A 62 -3.02 1.94 0.29
CA HIS A 62 -4.28 2.64 0.15
C HIS A 62 -5.24 1.89 -0.78
N VAL A 63 -6.00 0.97 -0.17
CA VAL A 63 -7.03 0.20 -0.89
C VAL A 63 -8.35 0.27 -0.14
N HIS A 64 -9.42 0.56 -0.86
CA HIS A 64 -10.77 0.56 -0.33
C HIS A 64 -11.32 -0.87 -0.26
N LEU A 65 -10.89 -1.64 0.76
CA LEU A 65 -11.16 -3.08 0.87
C LEU A 65 -12.65 -3.42 0.95
N THR A 66 -13.44 -2.55 1.56
CA THR A 66 -14.91 -2.68 1.64
C THR A 66 -15.62 -1.94 0.51
N GLY A 67 -14.86 -1.39 -0.45
CA GLY A 67 -15.35 -0.56 -1.54
C GLY A 67 -15.48 0.91 -1.16
N GLY A 68 -15.01 1.78 -2.03
CA GLY A 68 -15.21 3.24 -1.95
C GLY A 68 -16.55 3.67 -2.55
N GLY A 69 -16.66 4.97 -2.85
CA GLY A 69 -17.82 5.55 -3.50
C GLY A 69 -18.95 5.90 -2.53
N GLY A 70 -20.11 6.17 -3.11
CA GLY A 70 -21.30 6.63 -2.41
C GLY A 70 -21.59 8.13 -2.60
N GLU A 71 -20.66 8.89 -3.16
CA GLU A 71 -20.80 10.33 -3.40
C GLU A 71 -21.94 10.69 -4.37
N GLY A 72 -22.24 9.77 -5.30
CA GLY A 72 -23.37 9.91 -6.23
C GLY A 72 -24.67 9.25 -5.74
N GLY A 73 -24.77 8.91 -4.45
CA GLY A 73 -25.90 8.24 -3.84
C GLY A 73 -25.68 6.73 -3.68
N PHE A 74 -26.65 6.05 -3.09
CA PHE A 74 -26.53 4.65 -2.65
C PHE A 74 -26.16 3.66 -3.77
N ALA A 75 -26.51 3.94 -5.01
CA ALA A 75 -26.19 3.09 -6.17
C ALA A 75 -24.75 3.22 -6.66
N THR A 76 -23.97 4.19 -6.15
CA THR A 76 -22.59 4.44 -6.59
C THR A 76 -21.54 3.86 -5.65
N ARG A 77 -21.90 2.92 -4.79
CA ARG A 77 -21.00 2.20 -3.89
C ARG A 77 -20.29 1.08 -4.61
N VAL A 78 -18.97 1.09 -4.54
CA VAL A 78 -18.14 0.02 -5.10
C VAL A 78 -18.27 -1.23 -4.19
N PRO A 79 -18.43 -2.45 -4.74
CA PRO A 79 -18.43 -3.68 -3.97
C PRO A 79 -17.09 -3.94 -3.26
N PRO A 80 -17.04 -4.75 -2.19
CA PRO A 80 -15.78 -5.15 -1.55
C PRO A 80 -14.83 -5.85 -2.53
N VAL A 81 -13.52 -5.59 -2.39
CA VAL A 81 -12.49 -6.24 -3.21
C VAL A 81 -12.38 -7.73 -2.86
N MET A 82 -12.14 -8.58 -3.87
CA MET A 82 -11.91 -10.00 -3.67
C MET A 82 -10.40 -10.31 -3.54
N PRO A 83 -10.00 -11.32 -2.74
CA PRO A 83 -8.59 -11.70 -2.54
C PRO A 83 -7.86 -11.98 -3.86
N SER A 84 -8.50 -12.68 -4.82
CA SER A 84 -7.89 -12.98 -6.12
C SER A 84 -7.57 -11.74 -6.94
N GLN A 85 -8.31 -10.64 -6.77
CA GLN A 85 -8.03 -9.38 -7.46
C GLN A 85 -6.72 -8.77 -6.97
N LEU A 86 -6.49 -8.77 -5.65
CA LEU A 86 -5.25 -8.30 -5.02
C LEU A 86 -4.06 -9.19 -5.43
N LEU A 87 -4.23 -10.51 -5.31
CA LEU A 87 -3.14 -11.47 -5.56
C LEU A 87 -2.73 -11.51 -7.03
N ARG A 88 -3.68 -11.42 -7.99
CA ARG A 88 -3.34 -11.30 -9.41
C ARG A 88 -2.62 -9.99 -9.74
N ALA A 89 -2.79 -8.97 -8.94
CA ALA A 89 -2.05 -7.71 -9.02
C ALA A 89 -0.67 -7.76 -8.31
N GLY A 90 -0.25 -8.93 -7.79
CA GLY A 90 0.99 -9.09 -7.03
C GLY A 90 0.94 -8.56 -5.59
N ILE A 91 -0.22 -8.07 -5.15
CA ILE A 91 -0.39 -7.49 -3.81
C ILE A 91 -0.57 -8.62 -2.81
N THR A 92 0.45 -8.85 -1.99
CA THR A 92 0.45 -9.82 -0.89
C THR A 92 0.27 -9.17 0.46
N THR A 93 0.52 -7.85 0.52
CA THR A 93 0.34 -7.01 1.70
C THR A 93 -0.49 -5.79 1.33
N VAL A 94 -1.47 -5.45 2.15
CA VAL A 94 -2.39 -4.35 1.88
C VAL A 94 -2.75 -3.58 3.15
N CYS A 95 -2.91 -2.25 3.04
CA CYS A 95 -3.52 -1.44 4.09
C CYS A 95 -4.88 -0.91 3.63
N GLY A 96 -5.93 -1.33 4.33
CA GLY A 96 -7.30 -0.93 4.07
C GLY A 96 -7.61 0.47 4.59
N VAL A 97 -8.39 1.20 3.80
CA VAL A 97 -8.90 2.52 4.17
C VAL A 97 -10.40 2.63 3.91
N MET A 98 -11.08 3.48 4.66
CA MET A 98 -12.42 3.95 4.34
C MET A 98 -12.33 5.21 3.47
N GLY A 99 -13.34 5.40 2.63
CA GLY A 99 -13.44 6.56 1.73
C GLY A 99 -14.31 7.68 2.30
N THR A 100 -14.98 8.38 1.39
CA THR A 100 -15.93 9.46 1.67
C THR A 100 -17.07 9.00 2.56
N GLU A 101 -17.60 7.81 2.30
CA GLU A 101 -18.69 7.22 3.07
C GLU A 101 -18.16 6.62 4.38
N GLY A 102 -18.42 7.30 5.47
CA GLY A 102 -18.06 6.89 6.82
C GLY A 102 -19.24 6.93 7.80
N THR A 103 -20.47 7.07 7.27
CA THR A 103 -21.68 7.18 8.07
C THR A 103 -22.46 5.87 8.09
N THR A 104 -22.62 5.21 6.95
CA THR A 104 -23.32 3.92 6.85
C THR A 104 -22.36 2.76 6.56
N LYS A 105 -21.06 3.04 6.40
CA LYS A 105 -19.94 2.11 6.52
C LYS A 105 -19.16 2.45 7.79
N PHE A 106 -18.65 1.45 8.47
CA PHE A 106 -18.02 1.58 9.78
C PHE A 106 -16.62 0.96 9.79
N PRO A 107 -15.71 1.44 10.65
CA PRO A 107 -14.39 0.83 10.81
C PRO A 107 -14.43 -0.66 11.17
N GLU A 108 -15.51 -1.12 11.84
CA GLU A 108 -15.72 -2.53 12.18
C GLU A 108 -15.90 -3.40 10.92
N GLU A 109 -16.58 -2.89 9.88
CA GLU A 109 -16.71 -3.60 8.59
C GLU A 109 -15.34 -3.75 7.93
N LEU A 110 -14.54 -2.68 7.91
CA LEU A 110 -13.18 -2.71 7.41
C LEU A 110 -12.29 -3.67 8.21
N TYR A 111 -12.41 -3.66 9.54
CA TYR A 111 -11.71 -4.60 10.42
C TYR A 111 -12.07 -6.05 10.10
N ALA A 112 -13.36 -6.36 9.97
CA ALA A 112 -13.82 -7.71 9.62
C ALA A 112 -13.26 -8.15 8.25
N LYS A 113 -13.23 -7.26 7.25
CA LYS A 113 -12.64 -7.54 5.94
C LYS A 113 -11.13 -7.79 6.04
N VAL A 114 -10.39 -6.99 6.79
CA VAL A 114 -8.96 -7.16 7.03
C VAL A 114 -8.68 -8.51 7.69
N MET A 115 -9.45 -8.88 8.71
CA MET A 115 -9.29 -10.16 9.40
C MET A 115 -9.64 -11.34 8.49
N GLY A 116 -10.67 -11.22 7.64
CA GLY A 116 -10.99 -12.21 6.62
C GLY A 116 -9.84 -12.42 5.62
N LEU A 117 -9.26 -11.35 5.08
CA LEU A 117 -8.09 -11.42 4.19
C LEU A 117 -6.89 -12.11 4.87
N ARG A 118 -6.66 -11.85 6.16
CA ARG A 118 -5.59 -12.50 6.93
C ARG A 118 -5.84 -14.00 7.12
N GLN A 119 -7.07 -14.42 7.34
CA GLN A 119 -7.45 -15.83 7.43
C GLN A 119 -7.30 -16.55 6.08
N GLU A 120 -7.55 -15.85 4.99
CA GLU A 120 -7.37 -16.36 3.63
C GLU A 120 -5.90 -16.37 3.18
N GLY A 121 -4.97 -15.79 3.94
CA GLY A 121 -3.53 -15.91 3.71
C GLY A 121 -2.84 -14.67 3.15
N LEU A 122 -3.51 -13.51 3.12
CA LEU A 122 -2.85 -12.23 2.83
C LEU A 122 -2.28 -11.61 4.11
N THR A 123 -1.36 -10.69 3.97
CA THR A 123 -0.98 -9.78 5.06
C THR A 123 -1.79 -8.50 4.91
N ALA A 124 -2.60 -8.17 5.91
CA ALA A 124 -3.50 -7.02 5.81
C ALA A 124 -3.49 -6.17 7.08
N TYR A 125 -3.50 -4.86 6.89
CA TYR A 125 -3.58 -3.80 7.89
C TYR A 125 -4.72 -2.85 7.56
N MET A 126 -4.98 -1.88 8.44
CA MET A 126 -5.95 -0.83 8.20
C MET A 126 -5.60 0.47 8.92
N HIS A 127 -6.20 1.55 8.46
CA HIS A 127 -6.39 2.76 9.23
C HIS A 127 -7.83 2.82 9.73
N THR A 128 -8.04 3.21 11.00
CA THR A 128 -9.36 3.64 11.48
C THR A 128 -9.68 5.02 10.93
N GLY A 129 -10.92 5.47 11.02
CA GLY A 129 -11.33 6.76 10.46
C GLY A 129 -11.81 6.69 9.01
N SER A 130 -12.24 7.81 8.50
CA SER A 130 -12.74 8.02 7.13
C SER A 130 -12.37 9.44 6.67
N TYR A 131 -13.11 10.04 5.75
CA TYR A 131 -12.93 11.48 5.42
C TYR A 131 -13.36 12.41 6.53
N GLN A 132 -14.12 11.92 7.48
CA GLN A 132 -14.76 12.72 8.53
C GLN A 132 -13.81 13.09 9.69
N PHE A 133 -14.11 14.22 10.32
CA PHE A 133 -13.61 14.58 11.63
C PHE A 133 -14.79 15.08 12.51
N PRO A 134 -14.93 14.61 13.75
CA PRO A 134 -14.15 13.57 14.42
C PRO A 134 -14.14 12.24 13.67
N SER A 135 -12.98 11.56 13.65
CA SER A 135 -12.81 10.31 12.91
C SER A 135 -13.66 9.19 13.51
N PRO A 136 -14.45 8.45 12.71
CA PRO A 136 -15.15 7.25 13.17
C PRO A 136 -14.12 6.19 13.60
N THR A 137 -14.35 5.55 14.73
CA THR A 137 -13.40 4.60 15.36
C THR A 137 -14.17 3.42 15.95
N ILE A 138 -13.51 2.25 16.06
CA ILE A 138 -14.10 1.02 16.61
C ILE A 138 -14.35 1.15 18.13
N THR A 139 -13.41 1.76 18.86
CA THR A 139 -13.48 1.86 20.32
C THR A 139 -13.96 3.21 20.85
N GLY A 140 -14.37 4.12 19.96
CA GLY A 140 -14.74 5.49 20.31
C GLY A 140 -13.54 6.43 20.51
N ASN A 141 -12.30 5.95 20.30
CA ASN A 141 -11.10 6.76 20.48
C ASN A 141 -9.97 6.27 19.56
N PRO A 142 -9.36 7.15 18.71
CA PRO A 142 -8.33 6.75 17.75
C PRO A 142 -7.06 6.20 18.40
N ARG A 143 -6.63 6.75 19.54
CA ARG A 143 -5.50 6.24 20.31
C ARG A 143 -5.74 4.81 20.78
N LYS A 144 -6.95 4.53 21.29
CA LYS A 144 -7.33 3.20 21.78
C LYS A 144 -7.42 2.19 20.64
N ASP A 145 -7.93 2.57 19.47
CA ASP A 145 -7.93 1.70 18.29
C ASP A 145 -6.50 1.28 17.93
N ILE A 146 -5.54 2.22 17.86
CA ILE A 146 -4.16 1.93 17.52
C ILE A 146 -3.49 1.01 18.56
N ILE A 147 -3.79 1.21 19.85
CA ILE A 147 -3.20 0.41 20.94
C ILE A 147 -3.78 -0.99 20.98
N CYS A 148 -5.12 -1.12 20.96
CA CYS A 148 -5.80 -2.35 21.31
C CYS A 148 -6.09 -3.25 20.11
N ILE A 149 -6.08 -2.72 18.89
CA ILE A 149 -6.45 -3.46 17.68
C ILE A 149 -5.19 -3.63 16.82
N GLU A 150 -4.68 -4.87 16.76
CA GLU A 150 -3.38 -5.17 16.17
C GLU A 150 -3.22 -4.65 14.74
N PRO A 151 -4.15 -4.89 13.76
CA PRO A 151 -3.98 -4.44 12.40
C PRO A 151 -4.17 -2.92 12.18
N VAL A 152 -4.58 -2.15 13.18
CA VAL A 152 -4.75 -0.70 13.07
C VAL A 152 -3.39 -0.01 13.20
N LEU A 153 -2.89 0.61 12.12
CA LEU A 153 -1.60 1.30 12.08
C LEU A 153 -1.70 2.80 12.35
N GLY A 154 -2.90 3.36 12.21
CA GLY A 154 -3.11 4.79 12.36
C GLY A 154 -4.53 5.22 12.04
N VAL A 155 -4.70 6.46 11.64
CA VAL A 155 -6.00 7.08 11.35
C VAL A 155 -6.02 7.61 9.91
N LYS A 156 -7.14 7.42 9.22
CA LYS A 156 -7.44 8.04 7.92
C LYS A 156 -8.32 9.27 8.12
N ILE A 157 -7.97 10.37 7.44
CA ILE A 157 -8.82 11.57 7.28
C ILE A 157 -8.70 12.12 5.85
N ALA A 158 -9.51 13.11 5.52
CA ALA A 158 -9.34 13.96 4.34
C ALA A 158 -9.12 15.41 4.74
N LEU A 159 -8.27 16.11 3.98
CA LEU A 159 -8.02 17.54 4.10
C LEU A 159 -8.08 18.22 2.75
N ALA A 160 -8.47 19.51 2.75
CA ALA A 160 -8.50 20.36 1.56
C ALA A 160 -9.35 19.78 0.42
N ASP A 161 -10.39 19.04 0.74
CA ASP A 161 -11.32 18.39 -0.19
C ASP A 161 -12.75 18.82 0.15
N HIS A 162 -13.60 19.02 -0.87
CA HIS A 162 -15.01 19.41 -0.67
C HIS A 162 -15.82 18.40 0.15
N ARG A 163 -15.31 17.17 0.34
CA ARG A 163 -15.92 16.10 1.13
C ARG A 163 -15.35 15.98 2.54
N CYS A 164 -14.36 16.81 2.91
CA CYS A 164 -13.74 16.74 4.23
C CYS A 164 -14.50 17.57 5.28
N SER A 165 -14.20 17.35 6.55
CA SER A 165 -14.82 18.08 7.68
C SER A 165 -14.09 19.37 8.06
N PHE A 166 -13.05 19.77 7.34
CA PHE A 166 -12.25 20.99 7.57
C PHE A 166 -11.77 21.17 9.03
N PRO A 167 -11.11 20.18 9.65
CA PRO A 167 -10.63 20.31 11.02
C PRO A 167 -9.62 21.47 11.14
N ASN A 168 -9.77 22.27 12.19
CA ASN A 168 -8.83 23.36 12.48
C ASN A 168 -7.51 22.85 13.07
N ASP A 169 -6.53 23.75 13.28
CA ASP A 169 -5.19 23.37 13.74
C ASP A 169 -5.18 22.71 15.13
N ASP A 170 -6.04 23.10 16.05
CA ASP A 170 -6.11 22.50 17.38
C ASP A 170 -6.73 21.11 17.36
N GLU A 171 -7.73 20.88 16.52
CA GLU A 171 -8.34 19.58 16.27
C GLU A 171 -7.32 18.63 15.64
N MET A 172 -6.61 19.08 14.62
CA MET A 172 -5.55 18.32 13.98
C MET A 172 -4.40 18.01 14.95
N LEU A 173 -3.98 18.97 15.77
CA LEU A 173 -2.95 18.76 16.78
C LEU A 173 -3.34 17.65 17.77
N LYS A 174 -4.58 17.66 18.25
CA LYS A 174 -5.10 16.61 19.15
C LYS A 174 -5.09 15.26 18.47
N LEU A 175 -5.57 15.19 17.22
CA LEU A 175 -5.60 13.93 16.45
C LEU A 175 -4.19 13.37 16.24
N VAL A 176 -3.24 14.18 15.78
CA VAL A 176 -1.84 13.75 15.58
C VAL A 176 -1.19 13.34 16.90
N ALA A 177 -1.48 14.04 18.01
CA ALA A 177 -1.00 13.67 19.33
C ALA A 177 -1.56 12.29 19.77
N ASP A 178 -2.83 12.01 19.50
CA ASP A 178 -3.45 10.71 19.79
C ASP A 178 -2.84 9.59 18.91
N VAL A 179 -2.64 9.84 17.64
CA VAL A 179 -1.97 8.93 16.71
C VAL A 179 -0.54 8.61 17.18
N ARG A 180 0.24 9.63 17.54
CA ARG A 180 1.59 9.49 18.06
C ARG A 180 1.62 8.66 19.35
N MET A 181 0.78 9.02 20.32
CA MET A 181 0.73 8.31 21.60
C MET A 181 0.23 6.87 21.44
N GLY A 182 -0.75 6.64 20.55
CA GLY A 182 -1.19 5.29 20.20
C GLY A 182 -0.05 4.46 19.65
N GLY A 183 0.74 5.01 18.73
CA GLY A 183 1.92 4.36 18.16
C GLY A 183 2.98 4.05 19.23
N MET A 184 3.37 5.04 20.04
CA MET A 184 4.38 4.87 21.07
C MET A 184 4.02 3.79 22.10
N LEU A 185 2.78 3.77 22.57
CA LEU A 185 2.33 2.83 23.60
C LEU A 185 2.13 1.40 23.05
N SER A 186 1.92 1.24 21.75
CA SER A 186 1.74 -0.07 21.12
C SER A 186 2.97 -0.60 20.39
N GLY A 187 4.07 0.14 20.36
CA GLY A 187 5.26 -0.19 19.58
C GLY A 187 5.06 -0.07 18.07
N LYS A 188 4.03 0.64 17.65
CA LYS A 188 3.75 0.98 16.24
C LYS A 188 4.28 2.39 15.92
N LYS A 189 4.40 2.73 14.65
CA LYS A 189 4.78 4.09 14.24
C LYS A 189 3.70 5.12 14.60
N GLY A 190 2.44 4.77 14.42
CA GLY A 190 1.33 5.70 14.52
C GLY A 190 1.32 6.69 13.33
N VAL A 191 0.41 6.48 12.38
CA VAL A 191 0.38 7.24 11.11
C VAL A 191 -0.96 7.93 10.95
N LEU A 192 -0.94 9.22 10.63
CA LEU A 192 -2.09 9.94 10.12
C LEU A 192 -2.04 9.92 8.60
N HIS A 193 -2.84 9.05 7.98
CA HIS A 193 -2.94 8.90 6.54
C HIS A 193 -3.97 9.89 5.99
N VAL A 194 -3.53 10.81 5.15
CA VAL A 194 -4.31 11.99 4.77
C VAL A 194 -4.61 12.00 3.28
N HIS A 195 -5.88 11.84 2.92
CA HIS A 195 -6.36 12.16 1.57
C HIS A 195 -6.25 13.67 1.35
N LEU A 196 -5.52 14.08 0.34
CA LEU A 196 -5.38 15.49 -0.05
C LEU A 196 -6.31 15.80 -1.22
N GLY A 197 -7.14 16.83 -1.04
CA GLY A 197 -7.92 17.44 -2.11
C GLY A 197 -7.16 18.58 -2.80
N ASP A 198 -7.90 19.39 -3.55
CA ASP A 198 -7.38 20.46 -4.41
C ASP A 198 -7.64 21.89 -3.86
N TYR A 199 -8.22 22.03 -2.66
CA TYR A 199 -8.53 23.33 -2.07
C TYR A 199 -7.29 24.07 -1.50
N GLY A 200 -6.14 23.37 -1.40
CA GLY A 200 -4.93 23.95 -0.84
C GLY A 200 -4.93 24.08 0.68
N GLY A 201 -3.77 24.51 1.24
CA GLY A 201 -3.63 24.79 2.68
C GLY A 201 -3.27 23.59 3.56
N ALA A 202 -3.30 22.34 3.03
CA ALA A 202 -3.03 21.14 3.83
C ALA A 202 -1.58 21.07 4.31
N TYR A 203 -0.59 21.32 3.44
CA TYR A 203 0.81 21.31 3.84
C TYR A 203 1.16 22.45 4.78
N GLU A 204 0.57 23.63 4.60
CA GLU A 204 0.71 24.74 5.54
C GLU A 204 0.16 24.36 6.93
N GLN A 205 -0.95 23.62 6.98
CA GLN A 205 -1.48 23.10 8.25
C GLN A 205 -0.53 22.07 8.88
N PHE A 206 0.04 21.14 8.10
CA PHE A 206 1.04 20.21 8.61
C PHE A 206 2.25 20.96 9.20
N GLU A 207 2.79 21.95 8.50
CA GLU A 207 3.95 22.71 8.97
C GLU A 207 3.64 23.46 10.27
N ARG A 208 2.43 24.04 10.44
CA ARG A 208 2.03 24.69 11.70
C ARG A 208 1.95 23.70 12.86
N ILE A 209 1.47 22.48 12.60
CA ILE A 209 1.39 21.43 13.64
C ILE A 209 2.78 20.89 13.98
N ILE A 210 3.64 20.70 12.97
CA ILE A 210 5.04 20.29 13.17
C ILE A 210 5.80 21.33 13.98
N ALA A 211 5.59 22.61 13.71
CA ALA A 211 6.19 23.70 14.49
C ALA A 211 5.75 23.71 15.97
N ARG A 212 4.62 23.09 16.30
CA ARG A 212 4.15 22.88 17.68
C ARG A 212 4.74 21.61 18.34
N GLY A 213 5.71 20.94 17.70
CA GLY A 213 6.51 19.85 18.28
C GLY A 213 6.05 18.43 17.90
N LEU A 214 5.11 18.25 16.96
CA LEU A 214 4.72 16.93 16.47
C LEU A 214 5.58 16.52 15.27
N PRO A 215 6.25 15.34 15.32
CA PRO A 215 7.17 14.92 14.27
C PRO A 215 6.52 14.70 12.91
N ARG A 216 7.18 15.16 11.85
CA ARG A 216 6.76 15.06 10.44
C ARG A 216 6.43 13.64 10.00
N HIS A 217 7.13 12.63 10.52
CA HIS A 217 6.98 11.23 10.11
C HIS A 217 5.64 10.59 10.50
N HIS A 218 4.82 11.26 11.31
CA HIS A 218 3.45 10.81 11.59
C HIS A 218 2.46 11.16 10.47
N PHE A 219 2.80 12.11 9.58
CA PHE A 219 1.96 12.46 8.45
C PHE A 219 2.29 11.60 7.24
N SER A 220 1.28 10.98 6.64
CA SER A 220 1.34 10.19 5.41
C SER A 220 0.33 10.76 4.41
N PRO A 221 0.67 11.88 3.73
CA PRO A 221 -0.18 12.45 2.71
C PRO A 221 -0.24 11.56 1.47
N THR A 222 -1.42 11.39 0.88
CA THR A 222 -1.63 10.68 -0.38
C THR A 222 -2.33 11.56 -1.42
N HIS A 223 -2.33 11.14 -2.68
CA HIS A 223 -2.83 11.89 -3.83
C HIS A 223 -2.09 13.21 -4.07
N THR A 224 -0.80 13.20 -3.79
CA THR A 224 0.04 14.41 -3.79
C THR A 224 0.24 15.01 -5.19
N GLY A 225 -0.05 14.27 -6.26
CA GLY A 225 0.11 14.71 -7.65
C GLY A 225 -1.10 15.42 -8.27
N ARG A 226 -2.20 15.63 -7.53
CA ARG A 226 -3.48 16.12 -8.08
C ARG A 226 -3.41 17.51 -8.72
N GLU A 227 -2.55 18.38 -8.22
CA GLU A 227 -2.46 19.77 -8.60
C GLU A 227 -0.99 20.24 -8.54
N PRO A 228 -0.51 21.08 -9.46
CA PRO A 228 0.89 21.50 -9.52
C PRO A 228 1.41 22.09 -8.21
N LYS A 229 0.68 23.03 -7.59
CA LYS A 229 1.11 23.65 -6.33
C LYS A 229 1.16 22.65 -5.18
N LEU A 230 0.18 21.76 -5.09
CA LEU A 230 0.15 20.68 -4.11
C LEU A 230 1.36 19.74 -4.28
N PHE A 231 1.70 19.41 -5.52
CA PHE A 231 2.81 18.55 -5.85
C PHE A 231 4.17 19.17 -5.47
N GLU A 232 4.38 20.48 -5.75
CA GLU A 232 5.57 21.19 -5.32
C GLU A 232 5.70 21.21 -3.79
N GLN A 233 4.59 21.42 -3.07
CA GLN A 233 4.57 21.36 -1.62
C GLN A 233 4.88 19.97 -1.08
N ALA A 234 4.41 18.92 -1.76
CA ALA A 234 4.72 17.52 -1.43
C ALA A 234 6.23 17.22 -1.58
N ILE A 235 6.84 17.69 -2.65
CA ILE A 235 8.29 17.59 -2.88
C ILE A 235 9.05 18.26 -1.72
N GLU A 236 8.72 19.50 -1.39
CA GLU A 236 9.38 20.21 -0.28
C GLU A 236 9.14 19.52 1.07
N PHE A 237 7.96 18.95 1.30
CA PHE A 237 7.66 18.18 2.50
C PHE A 237 8.52 16.91 2.58
N ALA A 238 8.70 16.19 1.47
CA ALA A 238 9.53 14.99 1.38
C ALA A 238 11.03 15.30 1.57
N LYS A 239 11.55 16.38 0.99
CA LYS A 239 12.93 16.87 1.19
C LYS A 239 13.25 17.16 2.66
N LYS A 240 12.26 17.58 3.44
CA LYS A 240 12.37 17.79 4.89
C LYS A 240 12.19 16.50 5.72
N GLY A 241 12.18 15.33 5.09
CA GLY A 241 12.08 14.02 5.76
C GLY A 241 10.66 13.49 5.92
N GLY A 242 9.67 14.08 5.26
CA GLY A 242 8.35 13.50 5.06
C GLY A 242 8.34 12.40 4.01
N VAL A 243 7.16 11.95 3.63
CA VAL A 243 6.95 11.03 2.50
C VAL A 243 6.09 11.71 1.44
N ILE A 244 6.28 11.31 0.18
CA ILE A 244 5.43 11.70 -0.94
C ILE A 244 4.80 10.44 -1.52
N ASP A 245 3.48 10.36 -1.54
CA ASP A 245 2.72 9.25 -2.09
C ASP A 245 2.00 9.67 -3.37
N ILE A 246 2.38 9.06 -4.49
CA ILE A 246 1.84 9.35 -5.82
C ILE A 246 0.83 8.27 -6.16
N THR A 247 -0.39 8.67 -6.54
CA THR A 247 -1.45 7.72 -6.87
C THR A 247 -1.20 7.10 -8.25
N SER A 248 -1.02 5.79 -8.29
CA SER A 248 -0.80 5.03 -9.53
C SER A 248 -2.08 4.83 -10.33
N GLY A 249 -3.24 4.78 -9.66
CA GLY A 249 -4.55 4.57 -10.29
C GLY A 249 -5.05 5.75 -11.13
N GLY A 250 -4.39 6.90 -11.08
CA GLY A 250 -4.74 8.10 -11.83
C GLY A 250 -5.04 9.33 -10.96
N GLY A 251 -5.57 10.37 -11.58
CA GLY A 251 -5.93 11.62 -10.88
C GLY A 251 -4.75 12.57 -10.62
N ASN A 252 -3.58 12.31 -11.18
CA ASN A 252 -2.45 13.22 -11.12
C ASN A 252 -2.54 14.27 -12.23
N TYR A 253 -2.05 15.47 -11.97
CA TYR A 253 -1.96 16.54 -12.96
C TYR A 253 -0.92 16.22 -14.05
N TYR A 254 0.28 15.76 -13.63
CA TYR A 254 1.28 15.22 -14.54
C TYR A 254 1.10 13.70 -14.70
N PRO A 255 1.54 13.10 -15.82
CA PRO A 255 1.63 11.65 -15.92
C PRO A 255 2.41 11.05 -14.74
N PHE A 256 2.03 9.86 -14.29
CA PHE A 256 2.62 9.24 -13.09
C PHE A 256 4.15 9.19 -13.15
N VAL A 257 4.72 8.71 -14.26
CA VAL A 257 6.17 8.60 -14.45
C VAL A 257 6.84 9.97 -14.37
N GLU A 258 6.24 11.01 -14.98
CA GLU A 258 6.73 12.38 -14.90
C GLU A 258 6.71 12.90 -13.46
N CYS A 259 5.69 12.58 -12.66
CA CYS A 259 5.68 12.91 -11.23
C CYS A 259 6.90 12.31 -10.51
N VAL A 260 7.22 11.03 -10.77
CA VAL A 260 8.37 10.37 -10.15
C VAL A 260 9.68 11.01 -10.60
N GLU A 261 9.86 11.25 -11.90
CA GLU A 261 11.05 11.90 -12.44
C GLU A 261 11.27 13.30 -11.85
N ARG A 262 10.23 14.12 -11.78
CA ARG A 262 10.27 15.46 -11.17
C ARG A 262 10.67 15.38 -9.69
N THR A 263 10.10 14.42 -8.96
CA THR A 263 10.41 14.20 -7.54
C THR A 263 11.88 13.83 -7.33
N LEU A 264 12.40 12.90 -8.14
CA LEU A 264 13.81 12.48 -8.09
C LEU A 264 14.74 13.63 -8.52
N LYS A 265 14.42 14.35 -9.59
CA LYS A 265 15.17 15.53 -10.06
C LYS A 265 15.23 16.65 -9.02
N ALA A 266 14.20 16.82 -8.22
CA ALA A 266 14.16 17.81 -7.15
C ALA A 266 15.06 17.43 -5.95
N GLY A 267 15.68 16.23 -5.96
CA GLY A 267 16.59 15.76 -4.91
C GLY A 267 15.88 15.12 -3.72
N VAL A 268 14.65 14.65 -3.88
CA VAL A 268 13.98 13.82 -2.87
C VAL A 268 14.68 12.46 -2.83
N ASP A 269 15.02 11.99 -1.63
CA ASP A 269 15.56 10.65 -1.45
C ASP A 269 14.55 9.59 -1.91
N ARG A 270 15.00 8.66 -2.76
CA ARG A 270 14.14 7.60 -3.32
C ARG A 270 13.40 6.79 -2.26
N SER A 271 13.96 6.66 -1.04
CA SER A 271 13.32 5.98 0.09
C SER A 271 12.10 6.72 0.65
N ARG A 272 11.86 7.96 0.23
CA ARG A 272 10.73 8.79 0.66
C ARG A 272 9.57 8.80 -0.33
N ILE A 273 9.72 8.13 -1.46
CA ILE A 273 8.71 8.10 -2.52
C ILE A 273 7.95 6.78 -2.40
N THR A 274 6.64 6.86 -2.28
CA THR A 274 5.73 5.71 -2.30
C THR A 274 4.73 5.84 -3.43
N MET A 275 4.13 4.74 -3.82
CA MET A 275 2.95 4.73 -4.68
C MET A 275 1.84 3.90 -4.05
N SER A 276 0.61 4.31 -4.30
CA SER A 276 -0.59 3.58 -3.90
C SER A 276 -1.62 3.59 -5.02
N SER A 277 -2.41 2.53 -5.13
CA SER A 277 -3.35 2.39 -6.26
C SER A 277 -4.62 3.24 -6.11
N ASP A 278 -5.00 3.60 -4.90
CA ASP A 278 -6.37 4.02 -4.56
C ASP A 278 -7.40 2.95 -4.99
N GLY A 279 -6.92 1.70 -5.02
CA GLY A 279 -7.63 0.56 -5.58
C GLY A 279 -8.99 0.36 -4.95
N ASN A 280 -9.98 0.02 -5.79
CA ASN A 280 -11.37 -0.15 -5.38
C ASN A 280 -12.02 1.12 -4.78
N GLY A 281 -11.35 2.28 -4.90
CA GLY A 281 -11.93 3.60 -4.68
C GLY A 281 -12.84 4.02 -5.83
N SER A 282 -13.63 5.07 -5.64
CA SER A 282 -14.43 5.65 -6.72
C SER A 282 -13.60 6.64 -7.53
N MET A 283 -13.62 6.50 -8.84
CA MET A 283 -12.88 7.37 -9.76
C MET A 283 -13.79 7.88 -10.86
N PRO A 284 -13.83 9.19 -11.13
CA PRO A 284 -14.59 9.72 -12.27
C PRO A 284 -13.92 9.31 -13.59
N LYS A 285 -14.72 8.81 -14.53
CA LYS A 285 -14.30 8.56 -15.91
C LYS A 285 -14.74 9.73 -16.79
N PHE A 286 -13.79 10.35 -17.47
CA PHE A 286 -14.07 11.45 -18.41
C PHE A 286 -13.90 10.97 -19.86
N GLU A 287 -14.79 11.42 -20.73
CA GLU A 287 -14.69 11.32 -22.18
C GLU A 287 -14.90 12.71 -22.78
N ASN A 288 -13.93 13.21 -23.54
CA ASN A 288 -13.93 14.57 -24.11
C ASN A 288 -14.19 15.68 -23.07
N GLY A 289 -13.63 15.54 -21.84
CA GLY A 289 -13.81 16.50 -20.76
C GLY A 289 -15.15 16.43 -20.01
N ILE A 290 -16.02 15.51 -20.38
CA ILE A 290 -17.33 15.29 -19.74
C ILE A 290 -17.23 14.02 -18.88
N MET A 291 -17.66 14.12 -17.62
CA MET A 291 -17.76 12.94 -16.76
C MET A 291 -18.89 12.03 -17.25
N VAL A 292 -18.54 10.82 -17.74
CA VAL A 292 -19.49 9.87 -18.30
C VAL A 292 -19.83 8.72 -17.34
N ALA A 293 -18.99 8.45 -16.36
CA ALA A 293 -19.21 7.38 -15.39
C ALA A 293 -18.39 7.60 -14.11
N ILE A 294 -18.75 6.88 -13.06
CA ILE A 294 -17.91 6.62 -11.89
C ILE A 294 -17.53 5.14 -11.97
N VAL A 295 -16.23 4.84 -11.89
CA VAL A 295 -15.70 3.47 -11.96
C VAL A 295 -14.86 3.15 -10.73
N ALA A 296 -14.68 1.86 -10.45
CA ALA A 296 -13.74 1.45 -9.42
C ALA A 296 -12.30 1.64 -9.90
N ALA A 297 -11.45 2.24 -9.08
CA ALA A 297 -10.03 2.36 -9.37
C ALA A 297 -9.38 0.96 -9.45
N PRO A 298 -8.47 0.72 -10.42
CA PRO A 298 -7.89 -0.59 -10.65
C PRO A 298 -6.87 -0.95 -9.57
N VAL A 299 -7.02 -2.11 -8.93
CA VAL A 299 -6.08 -2.58 -7.89
C VAL A 299 -4.70 -2.96 -8.45
N ASN A 300 -4.57 -3.22 -9.75
CA ASN A 300 -3.31 -3.57 -10.40
C ASN A 300 -2.48 -2.36 -10.85
N ALA A 301 -2.89 -1.14 -10.52
CA ALA A 301 -2.25 0.08 -10.98
C ALA A 301 -0.78 0.17 -10.56
N ASN A 302 -0.42 -0.23 -9.33
CA ASN A 302 0.98 -0.23 -8.86
C ASN A 302 1.88 -1.08 -9.77
N HIS A 303 1.44 -2.28 -10.15
CA HIS A 303 2.20 -3.15 -11.04
C HIS A 303 2.34 -2.54 -12.45
N GLN A 304 1.28 -1.94 -12.98
CA GLN A 304 1.32 -1.27 -14.28
C GLN A 304 2.31 -0.11 -14.29
N MET A 305 2.26 0.75 -13.26
CA MET A 305 3.16 1.88 -13.14
C MET A 305 4.61 1.46 -12.88
N LEU A 306 4.86 0.35 -12.17
CA LEU A 306 6.19 -0.23 -12.05
C LEU A 306 6.77 -0.57 -13.43
N LYS A 307 6.01 -1.21 -14.30
CA LYS A 307 6.44 -1.53 -15.67
C LYS A 307 6.69 -0.27 -16.50
N GLU A 308 5.81 0.72 -16.42
CA GLU A 308 5.95 1.99 -17.14
C GLU A 308 7.18 2.78 -16.67
N MET A 309 7.45 2.82 -15.36
CA MET A 309 8.67 3.45 -14.81
C MET A 309 9.95 2.82 -15.37
N VAL A 310 10.01 1.50 -15.38
CA VAL A 310 11.17 0.77 -15.91
C VAL A 310 11.33 1.00 -17.41
N ALA A 311 10.24 0.98 -18.18
CA ALA A 311 10.24 1.26 -19.61
C ALA A 311 10.69 2.70 -19.91
N ALA A 312 10.44 3.66 -19.01
CA ALA A 312 10.90 5.05 -19.10
C ALA A 312 12.35 5.26 -18.62
N GLY A 313 13.03 4.21 -18.12
CA GLY A 313 14.42 4.26 -17.69
C GLY A 313 14.64 4.54 -16.20
N ILE A 314 13.61 4.55 -15.39
CA ILE A 314 13.75 4.54 -13.92
C ILE A 314 14.25 3.15 -13.52
N ASP A 315 15.29 3.10 -12.67
CA ASP A 315 15.87 1.81 -12.28
C ASP A 315 14.86 0.93 -11.54
N PHE A 316 14.94 -0.39 -11.78
CA PHE A 316 13.97 -1.36 -11.27
C PHE A 316 13.92 -1.38 -9.74
N GLU A 317 15.06 -1.21 -9.05
CA GLU A 317 15.11 -1.16 -7.59
C GLU A 317 14.29 0.01 -7.07
N THR A 318 14.45 1.21 -7.63
CA THR A 318 13.67 2.41 -7.25
C THR A 318 12.18 2.19 -7.46
N ALA A 319 11.78 1.67 -8.63
CA ALA A 319 10.38 1.37 -8.93
C ALA A 319 9.79 0.33 -7.95
N LEU A 320 10.56 -0.72 -7.63
CA LEU A 320 10.17 -1.77 -6.70
C LEU A 320 10.05 -1.24 -5.26
N MET A 321 10.99 -0.41 -4.81
CA MET A 321 10.95 0.21 -3.48
C MET A 321 9.64 0.96 -3.24
N MET A 322 9.13 1.68 -4.24
CA MET A 322 7.92 2.51 -4.13
C MET A 322 6.65 1.72 -3.82
N THR A 323 6.60 0.43 -4.12
CA THR A 323 5.47 -0.47 -3.82
C THR A 323 5.85 -1.62 -2.89
N THR A 324 6.99 -1.52 -2.20
CA THR A 324 7.46 -2.53 -1.24
C THR A 324 8.03 -1.90 0.01
N SER A 325 9.35 -1.81 0.13
CA SER A 325 10.05 -1.38 1.34
C SER A 325 9.72 0.05 1.79
N ASN A 326 9.55 0.99 0.86
CA ASN A 326 9.23 2.37 1.22
C ASN A 326 7.85 2.48 1.87
N VAL A 327 6.87 1.71 1.35
CA VAL A 327 5.54 1.63 1.94
C VAL A 327 5.63 1.05 3.35
N ALA A 328 6.37 -0.06 3.53
CA ALA A 328 6.56 -0.67 4.83
C ALA A 328 7.20 0.32 5.84
N ASP A 329 8.25 1.03 5.43
CA ASP A 329 8.92 2.03 6.27
C ASP A 329 8.03 3.24 6.57
N SER A 330 7.22 3.67 5.59
CA SER A 330 6.26 4.76 5.79
C SER A 330 5.22 4.43 6.84
N LEU A 331 4.79 3.18 6.91
CA LEU A 331 3.81 2.69 7.88
C LEU A 331 4.44 2.13 9.16
N GLY A 332 5.76 1.91 9.19
CA GLY A 332 6.49 1.38 10.35
C GLY A 332 6.29 -0.11 10.57
N VAL A 333 6.14 -0.87 9.48
CA VAL A 333 6.03 -2.34 9.50
C VAL A 333 7.24 -2.97 8.80
N LYS A 334 7.43 -4.30 8.95
CA LYS A 334 8.63 -4.99 8.46
C LYS A 334 8.40 -5.75 7.14
N GLU A 335 7.17 -5.81 6.68
CA GLU A 335 6.72 -6.55 5.49
C GLU A 335 7.37 -6.07 4.18
N ALA A 336 7.03 -6.73 3.10
CA ALA A 336 7.44 -6.40 1.74
C ALA A 336 8.98 -6.37 1.54
N ARG A 337 9.65 -7.36 2.15
CA ARG A 337 11.09 -7.65 1.99
C ARG A 337 11.31 -9.15 1.89
N LEU A 338 12.22 -9.58 1.01
CA LEU A 338 12.69 -10.97 0.96
C LEU A 338 13.90 -11.12 1.85
N VAL A 339 13.68 -11.43 3.14
CA VAL A 339 14.73 -11.65 4.14
C VAL A 339 14.38 -12.90 4.95
N VAL A 340 15.39 -13.64 5.36
CA VAL A 340 15.21 -14.81 6.23
C VAL A 340 14.48 -14.42 7.51
N GLY A 341 13.51 -15.23 7.90
CA GLY A 341 12.62 -14.98 9.05
C GLY A 341 11.36 -14.20 8.75
N MET A 342 11.24 -13.57 7.58
CA MET A 342 10.04 -12.87 7.15
C MET A 342 9.00 -13.80 6.53
N LYS A 343 7.75 -13.35 6.47
CA LYS A 343 6.69 -14.08 5.76
C LYS A 343 7.07 -14.26 4.29
N ALA A 344 6.80 -15.44 3.76
CA ALA A 344 7.06 -15.78 2.36
C ALA A 344 5.97 -15.16 1.47
N ASN A 345 6.12 -13.86 1.25
CA ASN A 345 5.31 -13.01 0.37
C ASN A 345 6.18 -12.58 -0.80
N LEU A 346 5.99 -13.17 -1.97
CA LEU A 346 6.84 -12.91 -3.13
C LEU A 346 6.09 -13.02 -4.46
N CYS A 347 6.63 -12.33 -5.46
CA CYS A 347 6.23 -12.42 -6.85
C CYS A 347 7.38 -12.93 -7.71
N VAL A 348 7.07 -13.82 -8.66
CA VAL A 348 7.94 -14.17 -9.77
C VAL A 348 7.46 -13.39 -10.98
N LEU A 349 8.37 -12.65 -11.60
CA LEU A 349 8.07 -11.81 -12.76
C LEU A 349 8.75 -12.39 -14.00
N THR A 350 8.05 -12.33 -15.13
CA THR A 350 8.62 -12.66 -16.46
C THR A 350 9.67 -11.63 -16.86
N GLU A 351 10.36 -11.85 -17.97
CA GLU A 351 11.30 -10.89 -18.56
C GLU A 351 10.62 -9.54 -18.90
N SER A 352 9.33 -9.58 -19.29
CA SER A 352 8.50 -8.37 -19.54
C SER A 352 7.92 -7.76 -18.27
N LEU A 353 8.35 -8.21 -17.10
CA LEU A 353 7.86 -7.82 -15.77
C LEU A 353 6.38 -8.13 -15.53
N ASP A 354 5.78 -9.04 -16.31
CA ASP A 354 4.43 -9.54 -16.02
C ASP A 354 4.47 -10.51 -14.83
N ILE A 355 3.41 -10.52 -14.04
CA ILE A 355 3.30 -11.43 -12.90
C ILE A 355 3.04 -12.85 -13.41
N ASP A 356 4.01 -13.73 -13.19
CA ASP A 356 3.87 -15.17 -13.44
C ASP A 356 3.32 -15.90 -12.22
N THR A 357 4.01 -15.80 -11.09
CA THR A 357 3.65 -16.51 -9.86
C THR A 357 3.57 -15.56 -8.68
N VAL A 358 2.55 -15.76 -7.84
CA VAL A 358 2.42 -15.05 -6.56
C VAL A 358 2.30 -16.06 -5.43
N ILE A 359 3.18 -15.92 -4.46
CA ILE A 359 3.16 -16.66 -3.21
C ILE A 359 2.84 -15.69 -2.08
N ALA A 360 1.77 -15.95 -1.35
CA ALA A 360 1.39 -15.20 -0.17
C ALA A 360 1.40 -16.13 1.04
N ARG A 361 2.16 -15.76 2.06
CA ARG A 361 2.38 -16.56 3.28
C ARG A 361 2.69 -18.03 2.97
N GLY A 362 3.63 -18.24 2.03
CA GLY A 362 4.09 -19.55 1.61
C GLY A 362 3.14 -20.38 0.74
N THR A 363 1.94 -19.87 0.45
CA THR A 363 0.96 -20.52 -0.41
C THR A 363 0.99 -19.92 -1.80
N THR A 364 1.09 -20.75 -2.84
CA THR A 364 0.97 -20.30 -4.24
C THR A 364 -0.49 -20.02 -4.58
N TRP A 365 -0.78 -18.77 -4.96
CA TRP A 365 -2.12 -18.31 -5.34
C TRP A 365 -2.27 -18.06 -6.84
N VAL A 366 -1.17 -17.62 -7.46
CA VAL A 366 -1.12 -17.35 -8.90
C VAL A 366 0.03 -18.15 -9.49
N LYS A 367 -0.19 -18.74 -10.66
CA LYS A 367 0.84 -19.44 -11.45
C LYS A 367 0.51 -19.30 -12.94
N GLY A 368 1.50 -18.96 -13.76
CA GLY A 368 1.31 -18.65 -15.18
C GLY A 368 0.35 -17.48 -15.37
N GLY A 369 0.37 -16.48 -14.49
CA GLY A 369 -0.52 -15.30 -14.51
C GLY A 369 -2.00 -15.60 -14.17
N LYS A 370 -2.33 -16.83 -13.74
CA LYS A 370 -3.71 -17.24 -13.43
C LYS A 370 -3.84 -17.66 -11.98
N SER A 371 -5.00 -17.37 -11.38
CA SER A 371 -5.31 -17.87 -10.03
C SER A 371 -5.39 -19.39 -10.06
N VAL A 372 -4.56 -20.06 -9.23
CA VAL A 372 -4.58 -21.52 -9.01
C VAL A 372 -5.22 -21.87 -7.68
N LYS A 373 -5.48 -20.87 -6.87
CA LYS A 373 -6.27 -20.95 -5.65
C LYS A 373 -7.22 -19.77 -5.62
N LEU A 374 -8.42 -20.01 -5.18
CA LEU A 374 -9.47 -19.00 -4.99
C LEU A 374 -9.85 -18.95 -3.52
N ALA A 375 -10.27 -17.79 -3.06
CA ALA A 375 -10.79 -17.59 -1.72
C ALA A 375 -12.26 -18.03 -1.64
N ASN A 376 -12.82 -17.98 -0.44
CA ASN A 376 -14.24 -18.28 -0.24
C ASN A 376 -15.11 -17.36 -1.11
N PHE A 377 -16.14 -17.93 -1.76
CA PHE A 377 -17.09 -17.23 -2.63
C PHE A 377 -16.49 -16.65 -3.94
N GLU A 378 -15.30 -17.06 -4.32
CA GLU A 378 -14.74 -16.83 -5.65
C GLU A 378 -14.93 -18.09 -6.52
N ALA A 379 -15.52 -17.94 -7.71
CA ALA A 379 -15.77 -19.03 -8.66
C ALA A 379 -14.95 -18.84 -9.94
#